data_c28e607039ac1b615beba1db47ae67b5
#
_entry.id   c28e607039ac1b615beba1db47ae67b5
#
_cell.length_a   1.000
_cell.length_b   1.000
_cell.length_c   1.000
_cell.angle_alpha   90.00
_cell.angle_beta   90.00
_cell.angle_gamma   90.00
#
_symmetry.space_group_name_H-M   'P 1'
#
loop_
_entity.id
_entity.type
_entity.pdbx_description
1 polymer ?
#
loop_
_entity_poly.entity_id
_entity_poly.type
_entity_poly.pdbx_seq_one_letter_code
_entity_poly.pdbx_strand_id
1 'polypeptide(L)' 'MPHVTVRVRTGTPEDKKKQLADAIVEDVVNIIGCGEELVSVSIEDVSSGDWKEKVYDPEIRGNMKNLYKKPGYSM' A
#
# COMPACT_ATOMS: atom_id res chain seq x y z
N MET A 1 4.62 -9.85 13.20
CA MET A 1 5.22 -9.96 11.86
C MET A 1 4.41 -9.11 10.90
N PRO A 2 4.75 -7.81 10.73
CA PRO A 2 3.98 -6.95 9.81
C PRO A 2 4.30 -7.24 8.35
N HIS A 3 3.26 -7.27 7.52
CA HIS A 3 3.39 -7.36 6.07
C HIS A 3 2.56 -6.25 5.44
N VAL A 4 3.17 -5.45 4.58
CA VAL A 4 2.52 -4.30 3.95
C VAL A 4 2.49 -4.48 2.44
N THR A 5 1.32 -4.35 1.85
CA THR A 5 1.17 -4.34 0.39
C THR A 5 0.65 -2.98 -0.04
N VAL A 6 1.35 -2.36 -0.97
CA VAL A 6 0.97 -1.07 -1.54
C VAL A 6 0.57 -1.29 -2.99
N ARG A 7 -0.61 -0.78 -3.36
CA ARG A 7 -1.06 -0.77 -4.76
C ARG A 7 -0.88 0.63 -5.30
N VAL A 8 -0.14 0.76 -6.38
CA VAL A 8 0.09 2.06 -7.02
C VAL A 8 -0.25 1.97 -8.50
N ARG A 9 -0.59 3.10 -9.09
CA ARG A 9 -0.83 3.14 -10.54
C ARG A 9 0.48 2.90 -11.30
N THR A 10 0.37 2.20 -12.40
CA THR A 10 1.49 2.00 -13.32
C THR A 10 2.07 3.35 -13.74
N GLY A 11 3.37 3.44 -13.74
CA GLY A 11 4.09 4.67 -14.09
C GLY A 11 4.86 5.28 -12.92
N THR A 12 4.69 4.76 -11.71
CA THR A 12 5.50 5.20 -10.57
C THR A 12 6.95 4.76 -10.78
N PRO A 13 7.92 5.69 -10.74
CA PRO A 13 9.32 5.34 -10.95
C PRO A 13 9.84 4.35 -9.90
N GLU A 14 10.75 3.47 -10.32
CA GLU A 14 11.29 2.43 -9.44
C GLU A 14 12.03 3.01 -8.24
N ASP A 15 12.76 4.11 -8.41
CA ASP A 15 13.46 4.76 -7.30
C ASP A 15 12.50 5.30 -6.25
N LYS A 16 11.31 5.76 -6.68
CA LYS A 16 10.28 6.23 -5.74
C LYS A 16 9.64 5.08 -4.99
N LYS A 17 9.42 3.95 -5.66
CA LYS A 17 8.90 2.76 -4.99
C LYS A 17 9.87 2.27 -3.91
N LYS A 18 11.17 2.23 -4.24
CA LYS A 18 12.19 1.82 -3.27
C LYS A 18 12.24 2.77 -2.09
N GLN A 19 12.20 4.06 -2.34
CA GLN A 19 12.19 5.07 -1.28
C GLN A 19 10.97 4.89 -0.37
N LEU A 20 9.80 4.66 -0.97
CA LEU A 20 8.58 4.43 -0.20
C LEU A 20 8.69 3.16 0.64
N ALA A 21 9.17 2.07 0.07
CA ALA A 21 9.33 0.82 0.80
C ALA A 21 10.26 0.98 1.99
N ASP A 22 11.39 1.66 1.80
CA ASP A 22 12.34 1.90 2.89
C ASP A 22 11.71 2.75 4.01
N ALA A 23 10.94 3.77 3.65
CA ALA A 23 10.26 4.62 4.63
C ALA A 23 9.19 3.84 5.40
N ILE A 24 8.45 2.94 4.72
CA ILE A 24 7.45 2.11 5.37
C ILE A 24 8.10 1.18 6.40
N VAL A 25 9.21 0.53 6.03
CA VAL A 25 9.94 -0.35 6.95
C VAL A 25 10.37 0.43 8.19
N GLU A 26 10.96 1.61 8.01
CA GLU A 26 11.42 2.45 9.11
C GLU A 26 10.27 2.83 10.04
N ASP A 27 9.14 3.25 9.47
CA ASP A 27 7.97 3.66 10.26
C ASP A 27 7.39 2.47 11.03
N VAL A 28 7.28 1.31 10.39
CA VAL A 28 6.76 0.11 11.05
C VAL A 28 7.64 -0.28 12.23
N VAL A 29 8.95 -0.29 12.04
CA VAL A 29 9.90 -0.62 13.11
C VAL A 29 9.76 0.37 14.27
N ASN A 30 9.70 1.67 13.97
CA ASN A 30 9.65 2.71 15.00
C ASN A 30 8.31 2.77 15.73
N ILE A 31 7.21 2.58 15.02
CA ILE A 31 5.87 2.75 15.59
C ILE A 31 5.37 1.46 16.25
N ILE A 32 5.52 0.34 15.56
CA ILE A 32 5.08 -0.96 16.09
C ILE A 32 6.07 -1.47 17.14
N GLY A 33 7.36 -1.16 16.98
CA GLY A 33 8.39 -1.60 17.93
C GLY A 33 8.89 -3.02 17.68
N CYS A 34 8.96 -3.44 16.42
CA CYS A 34 9.48 -4.76 16.06
C CYS A 34 10.81 -4.65 15.36
N GLY A 35 11.51 -5.78 15.20
CA GLY A 35 12.74 -5.83 14.45
C GLY A 35 12.51 -5.74 12.95
N GLU A 36 13.45 -5.14 12.24
CA GLU A 36 13.39 -4.97 10.79
C GLU A 36 13.21 -6.31 10.06
N GLU A 37 13.79 -7.38 10.57
CA GLU A 37 13.75 -8.72 9.97
C GLU A 37 12.33 -9.30 9.93
N LEU A 38 11.40 -8.74 10.68
CA LEU A 38 10.01 -9.20 10.70
C LEU A 38 9.11 -8.48 9.70
N VAL A 39 9.62 -7.42 9.07
CA VAL A 39 8.82 -6.57 8.18
C VAL A 39 9.04 -6.95 6.73
N SER A 40 7.96 -7.10 5.99
CA SER A 40 8.00 -7.27 4.54
C SER A 40 7.09 -6.24 3.87
N VAL A 41 7.52 -5.75 2.72
CA VAL A 41 6.78 -4.74 1.95
C VAL A 41 6.79 -5.14 0.49
N SER A 42 5.61 -5.17 -0.13
CA SER A 42 5.50 -5.33 -1.58
C SER A 42 4.81 -4.10 -2.17
N ILE A 43 5.20 -3.72 -3.36
CA ILE A 43 4.57 -2.61 -4.09
C ILE A 43 4.19 -3.13 -5.46
N GLU A 44 2.89 -3.12 -5.76
CA GLU A 44 2.36 -3.68 -7.00
C GLU A 44 1.80 -2.59 -7.89
N ASP A 45 2.16 -2.63 -9.17
CA ASP A 45 1.60 -1.72 -10.17
C ASP A 45 0.25 -2.24 -10.63
N VAL A 46 -0.72 -1.34 -10.71
CA VAL A 46 -2.04 -1.64 -11.26
C VAL A 46 -2.37 -0.55 -12.27
N SER A 47 -2.75 -0.93 -13.49
CA SER A 47 -3.10 0.05 -14.51
C SER A 47 -4.36 0.82 -14.10
N SER A 48 -4.48 2.05 -14.60
CA SER A 48 -5.66 2.87 -14.28
C SER A 48 -6.95 2.22 -14.78
N GLY A 49 -6.88 1.47 -15.88
CA GLY A 49 -8.04 0.75 -16.41
C GLY A 49 -8.49 -0.43 -15.55
N ASP A 50 -7.58 -0.98 -14.76
CA ASP A 50 -7.87 -2.11 -13.88
C ASP A 50 -8.12 -1.69 -12.43
N TRP A 51 -7.88 -0.42 -12.10
CA TRP A 51 -7.94 0.04 -10.70
C TRP A 51 -9.28 -0.23 -10.05
N LYS A 52 -10.38 0.10 -10.73
CA LYS A 52 -11.72 -0.10 -10.15
C LYS A 52 -11.97 -1.56 -9.83
N GLU A 53 -11.72 -2.45 -10.78
CA GLU A 53 -12.01 -3.87 -10.62
C GLU A 53 -11.08 -4.57 -9.64
N LYS A 54 -9.79 -4.24 -9.68
CA LYS A 54 -8.78 -4.95 -8.90
C LYS A 54 -8.50 -4.34 -7.54
N VAL A 55 -8.70 -3.04 -7.38
CA VAL A 55 -8.36 -2.34 -6.14
C VAL A 55 -9.58 -1.69 -5.51
N TYR A 56 -10.26 -0.81 -6.25
CA TYR A 56 -11.33 -0.01 -5.65
C TYR A 56 -12.48 -0.87 -5.13
N ASP A 57 -13.04 -1.71 -5.97
CA ASP A 57 -14.19 -2.51 -5.57
C ASP A 57 -13.87 -3.51 -4.45
N PRO A 58 -12.82 -4.37 -4.58
CA PRO A 58 -12.57 -5.36 -3.54
C PRO A 58 -11.91 -4.81 -2.28
N GLU A 59 -11.01 -3.84 -2.39
CA GLU A 59 -10.17 -3.44 -1.24
C GLU A 59 -10.56 -2.11 -0.62
N ILE A 60 -11.29 -1.26 -1.34
CA ILE A 60 -11.70 0.05 -0.85
C ILE A 60 -13.19 0.07 -0.58
N ARG A 61 -14.01 0.01 -1.64
CA ARG A 61 -15.46 0.06 -1.48
C ARG A 61 -15.98 -1.09 -0.63
N GLY A 62 -15.49 -2.29 -0.87
CA GLY A 62 -15.91 -3.49 -0.14
C GLY A 62 -15.35 -3.59 1.27
N ASN A 63 -14.49 -2.66 1.66
CA ASN A 63 -13.79 -2.71 2.95
C ASN A 63 -13.81 -1.37 3.69
N MET A 64 -14.75 -0.51 3.33
CA MET A 64 -14.75 0.89 3.75
C MET A 64 -14.69 1.08 5.28
N LYS A 65 -15.37 0.23 6.02
CA LYS A 65 -15.39 0.34 7.49
C LYS A 65 -14.06 0.02 8.15
N ASN A 66 -13.15 -0.67 7.45
CA ASN A 66 -11.86 -1.05 8.00
C ASN A 66 -10.72 -0.13 7.56
N LEU A 67 -11.00 0.87 6.74
CA LEU A 67 -9.98 1.80 6.29
C LEU A 67 -9.68 2.84 7.36
N TYR A 68 -8.42 2.97 7.74
CA TYR A 68 -7.99 4.04 8.65
C TYR A 68 -8.00 5.40 7.96
N LYS A 69 -7.83 5.41 6.64
CA LYS A 69 -7.98 6.61 5.83
C LYS A 69 -8.77 6.26 4.59
N LYS A 70 -9.88 6.94 4.40
CA LYS A 70 -10.73 6.76 3.22
C LYS A 70 -10.24 7.65 2.08
N PRO A 71 -10.40 7.21 0.82
CA PRO A 71 -10.02 8.07 -0.30
C PRO A 71 -10.95 9.27 -0.44
N GLY A 72 -10.43 10.32 -1.05
CA GLY A 72 -11.23 11.50 -1.39
C GLY A 72 -11.94 11.38 -2.73
N TYR A 73 -11.99 10.18 -3.30
CA TYR A 73 -12.66 9.93 -4.58
C TYR A 73 -13.57 8.71 -4.46
N SER A 74 -14.46 8.55 -5.45
CA SER A 74 -15.28 7.34 -5.60
C SER A 74 -15.31 6.94 -7.07
N MET A 75 -15.60 5.69 -7.32
CA MET A 75 -15.62 5.15 -8.68
C MET A 75 -16.89 4.38 -8.98
#